data_9c74a1e7a4a92445cdf300407aa003bf
#
_entry.id   9c74a1e7a4a92445cdf300407aa003bf
#
_cell.length_a   1.000
_cell.length_b   1.000
_cell.length_c   1.000
_cell.angle_alpha   90.00
_cell.angle_beta   90.00
_cell.angle_gamma   90.00
#
_symmetry.space_group_name_H-M   'P 1'
#
loop_
_entity.id
_entity.type
_entity.pdbx_description
1 polymer ?
#
loop_
_entity_poly.entity_id
_entity_poly.type
_entity_poly.pdbx_seq_one_letter_code
_entity_poly.pdbx_strand_id
1 'polypeptide(L)'
;MGDVPPASLKVRTVDDAEVYKDRIEACRRYIASGESYELCLTTQFEGTLPFSPSYASYFSLYCALRQKNPAPFSAYVELVSCDGSMPQAILSTSPERFLTVSDAGAVEMRPIKGTKVRPGWGEDESDWFEKARHDASMQAYMAAEDESRKQALHMDPKERAENLMIADLIRADLQAVCYPGSVAVPRLIALETYETVHQLVTSVTGQLRPGIGCVEAAKRCFPPG
;
A
#
# COMPACT_ATOMS: atom_id res chain seq x y z
N MET A 1 16.31 13.64 -23.43
CA MET A 1 15.40 12.60 -22.93
C MET A 1 14.28 12.51 -23.94
N GLY A 2 14.27 11.45 -24.74
CA GLY A 2 13.23 11.29 -25.77
C GLY A 2 11.90 10.98 -25.11
N ASP A 3 10.87 11.77 -25.44
CA ASP A 3 9.49 11.49 -25.10
C ASP A 3 9.13 10.09 -25.64
N VAL A 4 8.99 9.12 -24.76
CA VAL A 4 8.29 7.88 -25.09
C VAL A 4 6.82 8.24 -25.08
N PRO A 5 6.14 8.31 -26.23
CA PRO A 5 4.71 8.56 -26.24
C PRO A 5 4.03 7.45 -25.46
N PRO A 6 2.94 7.71 -24.74
CA PRO A 6 2.17 6.67 -24.08
C PRO A 6 1.48 5.83 -25.16
N ALA A 7 2.22 4.85 -25.69
CA ALA A 7 1.58 3.80 -26.46
C ALA A 7 0.58 3.12 -25.51
N SER A 8 -0.68 3.08 -25.90
CA SER A 8 -1.74 2.48 -25.07
C SER A 8 -1.39 1.01 -24.83
N LEU A 9 -0.95 0.72 -23.61
CA LEU A 9 -0.70 -0.64 -23.17
C LEU A 9 -2.05 -1.39 -23.18
N LYS A 10 -2.21 -2.36 -24.05
CA LYS A 10 -3.38 -3.24 -24.00
C LYS A 10 -3.16 -4.24 -22.88
N VAL A 11 -3.95 -4.09 -21.83
CA VAL A 11 -3.91 -4.93 -20.65
C VAL A 11 -5.16 -5.81 -20.63
N ARG A 12 -5.02 -7.08 -20.30
CA ARG A 12 -6.11 -8.03 -20.06
C ARG A 12 -6.00 -8.59 -18.65
N THR A 13 -7.12 -8.95 -18.06
CA THR A 13 -7.15 -9.76 -16.84
C THR A 13 -6.86 -11.22 -17.15
N VAL A 14 -6.15 -11.92 -16.27
CA VAL A 14 -5.92 -13.37 -16.38
C VAL A 14 -7.21 -14.13 -16.10
N ASP A 15 -7.91 -13.73 -15.04
CA ASP A 15 -9.23 -14.28 -14.74
C ASP A 15 -10.31 -13.47 -15.46
N ASP A 16 -11.30 -14.11 -16.03
CA ASP A 16 -12.51 -13.41 -16.45
C ASP A 16 -13.38 -13.01 -15.23
N ALA A 17 -14.36 -12.14 -15.47
CA ALA A 17 -15.16 -11.57 -14.40
C ALA A 17 -15.98 -12.63 -13.63
N GLU A 18 -16.49 -13.66 -14.30
CA GLU A 18 -17.30 -14.70 -13.68
C GLU A 18 -16.45 -15.63 -12.80
N VAL A 19 -15.28 -16.04 -13.31
CA VAL A 19 -14.31 -16.83 -12.51
C VAL A 19 -13.89 -16.06 -11.25
N TYR A 20 -13.64 -14.76 -11.37
CA TYR A 20 -13.25 -13.95 -10.21
C TYR A 20 -14.38 -13.81 -9.19
N LYS A 21 -15.63 -13.61 -9.63
CA LYS A 21 -16.81 -13.61 -8.76
C LYS A 21 -17.01 -14.94 -8.03
N ASP A 22 -16.84 -16.05 -8.73
CA ASP A 22 -16.95 -17.39 -8.12
C ASP A 22 -15.90 -17.59 -7.02
N ARG A 23 -14.69 -17.06 -7.21
CA ARG A 23 -13.63 -17.07 -6.18
C ARG A 23 -14.01 -16.20 -4.98
N ILE A 24 -14.63 -15.03 -5.20
CA ILE A 24 -15.16 -14.20 -4.09
C ILE A 24 -16.18 -14.99 -3.28
N GLU A 25 -17.14 -15.66 -3.94
CA GLU A 25 -18.13 -16.44 -3.24
C GLU A 25 -17.53 -17.68 -2.53
N ALA A 26 -16.45 -18.25 -3.06
CA ALA A 26 -15.69 -19.29 -2.36
C ALA A 26 -15.03 -18.73 -1.09
N CYS A 27 -14.38 -17.56 -1.16
CA CYS A 27 -13.80 -16.89 -0.01
C CYS A 27 -14.86 -16.61 1.08
N ARG A 28 -16.03 -16.11 0.69
CA ARG A 28 -17.15 -15.88 1.63
C ARG A 28 -17.60 -17.16 2.35
N ARG A 29 -17.66 -18.29 1.63
CA ARG A 29 -18.00 -19.59 2.23
C ARG A 29 -16.95 -20.03 3.25
N TYR A 30 -15.66 -19.92 2.92
CA TYR A 30 -14.56 -20.26 3.85
C TYR A 30 -14.59 -19.40 5.12
N ILE A 31 -14.86 -18.10 4.98
CA ILE A 31 -15.01 -17.20 6.13
C ILE A 31 -16.26 -17.60 6.96
N ALA A 32 -17.41 -17.85 6.31
CA ALA A 32 -18.63 -18.22 7.00
C ALA A 32 -18.54 -19.58 7.71
N SER A 33 -17.75 -20.51 7.22
CA SER A 33 -17.49 -21.81 7.86
C SER A 33 -16.43 -21.75 8.96
N GLY A 34 -15.78 -20.60 9.18
CA GLY A 34 -14.73 -20.45 10.18
C GLY A 34 -13.36 -21.03 9.80
N GLU A 35 -13.17 -21.43 8.53
CA GLU A 35 -11.89 -21.93 8.02
C GLU A 35 -10.83 -20.80 7.94
N SER A 36 -11.28 -19.57 7.70
CA SER A 36 -10.46 -18.37 7.73
C SER A 36 -11.31 -17.18 8.15
N TYR A 37 -10.71 -16.18 8.74
CA TYR A 37 -11.40 -14.92 9.06
C TYR A 37 -11.11 -13.83 8.00
N GLU A 38 -10.05 -14.00 7.22
CA GLU A 38 -9.66 -13.15 6.10
C GLU A 38 -9.01 -13.97 5.00
N LEU A 39 -9.18 -13.57 3.75
CA LEU A 39 -8.57 -14.19 2.59
C LEU A 39 -8.11 -13.10 1.60
N CYS A 40 -6.84 -13.12 1.23
CA CYS A 40 -6.27 -12.22 0.24
C CYS A 40 -6.49 -12.79 -1.17
N LEU A 41 -7.64 -12.47 -1.77
CA LEU A 41 -7.93 -12.86 -3.16
C LEU A 41 -7.23 -11.92 -4.12
N THR A 42 -6.43 -12.47 -5.04
CA THR A 42 -5.70 -11.72 -6.07
C THR A 42 -6.02 -12.20 -7.46
N THR A 43 -5.81 -11.32 -8.44
CA THR A 43 -5.74 -11.66 -9.87
C THR A 43 -4.56 -10.92 -10.51
N GLN A 44 -4.26 -11.27 -11.76
CA GLN A 44 -3.18 -10.65 -12.51
C GLN A 44 -3.73 -9.93 -13.74
N PHE A 45 -3.02 -8.87 -14.10
CA PHE A 45 -3.20 -8.18 -15.37
C PHE A 45 -1.96 -8.42 -16.22
N GLU A 46 -2.15 -8.79 -17.46
CA GLU A 46 -1.08 -9.04 -18.42
C GLU A 46 -1.16 -8.05 -19.57
N GLY A 47 -0.01 -7.65 -20.07
CA GLY A 47 0.08 -6.79 -21.24
C GLY A 47 1.39 -6.95 -21.97
N THR A 48 1.42 -6.57 -23.24
CA THR A 48 2.64 -6.56 -24.04
C THR A 48 3.19 -5.14 -24.10
N LEU A 49 4.45 -4.99 -23.71
CA LEU A 49 5.13 -3.70 -23.80
C LEU A 49 5.35 -3.31 -25.28
N PRO A 50 5.10 -2.05 -25.64
CA PRO A 50 5.23 -1.56 -27.03
C PRO A 50 6.69 -1.29 -27.44
N PHE A 51 7.66 -1.73 -26.63
CA PHE A 51 9.09 -1.53 -26.84
C PHE A 51 9.90 -2.78 -26.50
N SER A 52 11.12 -2.85 -27.02
CA SER A 52 12.03 -3.96 -26.71
C SER A 52 12.44 -3.98 -25.25
N PRO A 53 12.41 -5.14 -24.57
CA PRO A 53 12.82 -5.30 -23.19
C PRO A 53 14.29 -4.89 -22.99
N SER A 54 14.53 -3.96 -22.09
CA SER A 54 15.87 -3.59 -21.61
C SER A 54 15.73 -2.91 -20.24
N TYR A 55 16.79 -2.91 -19.44
CA TYR A 55 16.77 -2.19 -18.16
C TYR A 55 16.53 -0.69 -18.34
N ALA A 56 17.10 -0.07 -19.39
CA ALA A 56 16.88 1.34 -19.70
C ALA A 56 15.41 1.65 -20.03
N SER A 57 14.73 0.79 -20.80
CA SER A 57 13.31 0.97 -21.12
C SER A 57 12.40 0.73 -19.90
N TYR A 58 12.74 -0.23 -19.05
CA TYR A 58 12.02 -0.47 -17.79
C TYR A 58 12.21 0.68 -16.82
N PHE A 59 13.42 1.22 -16.69
CA PHE A 59 13.66 2.39 -15.84
C PHE A 59 12.90 3.63 -16.34
N SER A 60 12.84 3.85 -17.64
CA SER A 60 12.04 4.94 -18.22
C SER A 60 10.55 4.78 -17.90
N LEU A 61 10.02 3.55 -17.99
CA LEU A 61 8.64 3.24 -17.59
C LEU A 61 8.41 3.49 -16.10
N TYR A 62 9.37 3.10 -15.25
CA TYR A 62 9.31 3.39 -13.81
C TYR A 62 9.27 4.88 -13.51
N CYS A 63 10.09 5.68 -14.20
CA CYS A 63 10.08 7.15 -14.06
C CYS A 63 8.69 7.74 -14.41
N ALA A 64 8.08 7.27 -15.50
CA ALA A 64 6.75 7.70 -15.90
C ALA A 64 5.68 7.28 -14.88
N LEU A 65 5.76 6.05 -14.37
CA LEU A 65 4.88 5.55 -13.31
C LEU A 65 5.00 6.39 -12.04
N ARG A 66 6.22 6.67 -11.60
CA ARG A 66 6.50 7.47 -10.40
C ARG A 66 6.01 8.92 -10.52
N GLN A 67 6.07 9.50 -11.71
CA GLN A 67 5.53 10.85 -11.96
C GLN A 67 4.00 10.89 -11.85
N LYS A 68 3.32 9.84 -12.34
CA LYS A 68 1.86 9.75 -12.30
C LYS A 68 1.32 9.35 -10.92
N ASN A 69 2.06 8.52 -10.21
CA ASN A 69 1.68 8.00 -8.90
C ASN A 69 2.88 8.05 -7.94
N PRO A 70 3.25 9.25 -7.44
CA PRO A 70 4.31 9.40 -6.48
C PRO A 70 3.92 8.73 -5.16
N ALA A 71 4.80 7.86 -4.66
CA ALA A 71 4.57 7.15 -3.41
C ALA A 71 5.88 7.00 -2.61
N PRO A 72 5.84 7.03 -1.26
CA PRO A 72 7.03 7.09 -0.40
C PRO A 72 7.89 5.83 -0.47
N PHE A 73 7.32 4.67 -0.80
CA PHE A 73 8.01 3.39 -0.91
C PHE A 73 8.12 2.90 -2.35
N SER A 74 8.26 3.84 -3.30
CA SER A 74 8.52 3.52 -4.70
C SER A 74 9.86 2.83 -4.84
N ALA A 75 9.92 1.77 -5.65
CA ALA A 75 11.12 0.99 -5.88
C ALA A 75 11.23 0.52 -7.35
N TYR A 76 12.45 0.49 -7.84
CA TYR A 76 12.82 -0.14 -9.10
C TYR A 76 13.89 -1.19 -8.80
N VAL A 77 13.62 -2.44 -9.14
CA VAL A 77 14.52 -3.56 -8.87
C VAL A 77 14.81 -4.31 -10.17
N GLU A 78 16.07 -4.38 -10.55
CA GLU A 78 16.54 -5.21 -11.66
C GLU A 78 16.81 -6.63 -11.18
N LEU A 79 16.23 -7.60 -11.88
CA LEU A 79 16.49 -9.02 -11.63
C LEU A 79 17.50 -9.49 -12.68
N VAL A 80 18.76 -9.55 -12.27
CA VAL A 80 19.85 -9.97 -13.15
C VAL A 80 19.91 -11.48 -13.18
N SER A 81 19.67 -12.04 -14.37
CA SER A 81 19.83 -13.48 -14.61
C SER A 81 21.26 -13.76 -15.09
N CYS A 82 21.86 -14.81 -14.53
CA CYS A 82 23.20 -15.26 -14.92
C CYS A 82 23.21 -16.17 -16.16
N ASP A 83 22.04 -16.55 -16.68
CA ASP A 83 21.89 -17.52 -17.78
C ASP A 83 21.62 -16.86 -19.14
N GLY A 84 21.67 -15.53 -19.23
CA GLY A 84 21.40 -14.77 -20.44
C GLY A 84 19.91 -14.66 -20.80
N SER A 85 19.01 -14.97 -19.89
CA SER A 85 17.58 -14.76 -20.07
C SER A 85 17.25 -13.27 -20.27
N MET A 86 16.03 -13.01 -20.76
CA MET A 86 15.55 -11.65 -20.99
C MET A 86 15.62 -10.80 -19.70
N PRO A 87 15.96 -9.51 -19.80
CA PRO A 87 15.95 -8.59 -18.67
C PRO A 87 14.60 -8.62 -17.96
N GLN A 88 14.61 -8.67 -16.64
CA GLN A 88 13.42 -8.59 -15.80
C GLN A 88 13.57 -7.48 -14.78
N ALA A 89 12.48 -6.79 -14.48
CA ALA A 89 12.47 -5.75 -13.45
C ALA A 89 11.13 -5.73 -12.71
N ILE A 90 11.18 -5.30 -11.45
CA ILE A 90 10.00 -4.97 -10.65
C ILE A 90 9.92 -3.46 -10.54
N LEU A 91 8.77 -2.90 -10.91
CA LEU A 91 8.45 -1.47 -10.81
C LEU A 91 7.32 -1.32 -9.78
N SER A 92 7.58 -0.60 -8.71
CA SER A 92 6.61 -0.40 -7.62
C SER A 92 6.47 1.08 -7.25
N THR A 93 5.23 1.51 -7.03
CA THR A 93 4.88 2.79 -6.41
C THR A 93 3.96 2.52 -5.21
N SER A 94 4.50 1.85 -4.19
CA SER A 94 3.74 1.49 -2.99
C SER A 94 3.59 2.68 -2.04
N PRO A 95 2.38 2.98 -1.58
CA PRO A 95 2.14 3.99 -0.54
C PRO A 95 2.39 3.45 0.86
N GLU A 96 2.48 2.14 1.04
CA GLU A 96 2.52 1.47 2.34
C GLU A 96 3.83 0.69 2.54
N ARG A 97 4.38 0.78 3.75
CA ARG A 97 5.58 0.05 4.15
C ARG A 97 5.20 -1.28 4.80
N PHE A 98 5.58 -2.38 4.14
CA PHE A 98 5.32 -3.72 4.67
C PHE A 98 6.08 -3.99 5.97
N LEU A 99 7.41 -4.00 5.93
CA LEU A 99 8.27 -4.36 7.04
C LEU A 99 9.55 -3.53 7.03
N THR A 100 9.98 -3.08 8.18
CA THR A 100 11.33 -2.54 8.40
C THR A 100 12.06 -3.40 9.42
N VAL A 101 13.32 -3.69 9.15
CA VAL A 101 14.21 -4.38 10.07
C VAL A 101 15.48 -3.55 10.21
N SER A 102 15.83 -3.16 11.44
CA SER A 102 17.08 -2.46 11.72
C SER A 102 18.26 -3.44 11.86
N ASP A 103 19.48 -2.93 11.80
CA ASP A 103 20.70 -3.72 12.02
C ASP A 103 20.72 -4.38 13.40
N ALA A 104 20.07 -3.78 14.40
CA ALA A 104 19.90 -4.34 15.74
C ALA A 104 18.77 -5.37 15.84
N GLY A 105 18.08 -5.69 14.74
CA GLY A 105 16.96 -6.63 14.70
C GLY A 105 15.66 -6.08 15.26
N ALA A 106 15.53 -4.76 15.47
CA ALA A 106 14.24 -4.16 15.77
C ALA A 106 13.38 -4.13 14.48
N VAL A 107 12.13 -4.57 14.61
CA VAL A 107 11.18 -4.64 13.49
C VAL A 107 10.01 -3.71 13.71
N GLU A 108 9.46 -3.19 12.60
CA GLU A 108 8.23 -2.41 12.60
C GLU A 108 7.43 -2.70 11.34
N MET A 109 6.11 -2.88 11.53
CA MET A 109 5.09 -2.87 10.48
C MET A 109 4.10 -1.75 10.74
N ARG A 110 3.66 -1.08 9.67
CA ARG A 110 2.78 0.09 9.77
C ARG A 110 1.62 0.01 8.79
N PRO A 111 0.61 -0.81 9.11
CA PRO A 111 -0.57 -0.92 8.26
C PRO A 111 -1.35 0.40 8.22
N ILE A 112 -1.88 0.68 7.03
CA ILE A 112 -2.76 1.82 6.75
C ILE A 112 -4.13 1.26 6.38
N LYS A 113 -5.13 1.54 7.19
CA LYS A 113 -6.54 1.25 6.87
C LYS A 113 -7.37 2.47 7.21
N GLY A 114 -8.08 2.95 6.20
CA GLY A 114 -8.80 4.21 6.27
C GLY A 114 -8.00 5.38 5.72
N THR A 115 -8.51 5.96 4.62
CA THR A 115 -7.92 7.12 3.94
C THR A 115 -9.02 8.09 3.52
N LYS A 116 -8.80 9.38 3.75
CA LYS A 116 -9.64 10.47 3.25
C LYS A 116 -8.78 11.48 2.50
N VAL A 117 -9.21 11.83 1.30
CA VAL A 117 -8.57 12.88 0.49
C VAL A 117 -8.80 14.23 1.16
N ARG A 118 -7.76 15.05 1.23
CA ARG A 118 -7.84 16.41 1.75
C ARG A 118 -8.51 17.36 0.76
N PRO A 119 -9.12 18.46 1.25
CA PRO A 119 -9.74 19.47 0.38
C PRO A 119 -8.78 20.02 -0.67
N GLY A 120 -9.26 20.15 -1.90
CA GLY A 120 -8.48 20.60 -3.05
C GLY A 120 -7.72 19.49 -3.79
N TRP A 121 -7.71 18.26 -3.28
CA TRP A 121 -7.08 17.09 -3.92
C TRP A 121 -8.09 16.09 -4.49
N GLY A 122 -9.38 16.31 -4.27
CA GLY A 122 -10.45 15.52 -4.88
C GLY A 122 -10.61 15.82 -6.37
N GLU A 123 -11.21 14.90 -7.14
CA GLU A 123 -11.38 15.03 -8.59
C GLU A 123 -12.13 16.31 -8.99
N ASP A 124 -13.19 16.68 -8.24
CA ASP A 124 -14.01 17.87 -8.51
C ASP A 124 -13.52 19.12 -7.75
N GLU A 125 -12.38 19.07 -7.11
CA GLU A 125 -11.85 20.13 -6.22
C GLU A 125 -10.58 20.79 -6.76
N SER A 126 -10.18 20.50 -7.99
CA SER A 126 -8.91 20.91 -8.59
C SER A 126 -8.67 22.43 -8.64
N ASP A 127 -9.72 23.23 -8.59
CA ASP A 127 -9.66 24.69 -8.60
C ASP A 127 -9.71 25.34 -7.20
N TRP A 128 -9.87 24.56 -6.13
CA TRP A 128 -10.02 25.07 -4.76
C TRP A 128 -8.80 25.83 -4.27
N PHE A 129 -7.61 25.36 -4.59
CA PHE A 129 -6.37 26.06 -4.23
C PHE A 129 -6.24 27.42 -4.91
N GLU A 130 -6.67 27.54 -6.19
CA GLU A 130 -6.63 28.78 -6.91
C GLU A 130 -7.65 29.78 -6.35
N LYS A 131 -8.88 29.33 -6.08
CA LYS A 131 -9.90 30.14 -5.41
C LYS A 131 -9.43 30.62 -4.03
N ALA A 132 -8.83 29.73 -3.23
CA ALA A 132 -8.35 30.06 -1.89
C ALA A 132 -7.19 31.07 -1.88
N ARG A 133 -6.41 31.21 -2.95
CA ARG A 133 -5.34 32.22 -3.02
C ARG A 133 -5.85 33.66 -2.88
N HIS A 134 -7.07 33.93 -3.32
CA HIS A 134 -7.63 35.27 -3.42
C HIS A 134 -8.89 35.47 -2.57
N ASP A 135 -9.36 34.45 -1.88
CA ASP A 135 -10.61 34.45 -1.12
C ASP A 135 -10.41 33.84 0.28
N ALA A 136 -10.41 34.70 1.30
CA ALA A 136 -10.28 34.29 2.70
C ALA A 136 -11.44 33.40 3.17
N SER A 137 -12.64 33.55 2.58
CA SER A 137 -13.80 32.70 2.89
C SER A 137 -13.57 31.29 2.39
N MET A 138 -12.98 31.12 1.21
CA MET A 138 -12.60 29.81 0.66
C MET A 138 -11.48 29.15 1.48
N GLN A 139 -10.50 29.92 1.96
CA GLN A 139 -9.47 29.39 2.86
C GLN A 139 -10.09 28.84 4.16
N ALA A 140 -11.00 29.61 4.76
CA ALA A 140 -11.69 29.17 5.98
C ALA A 140 -12.57 27.94 5.73
N TYR A 141 -13.25 27.89 4.59
CA TYR A 141 -14.03 26.71 4.17
C TYR A 141 -13.16 25.47 4.02
N MET A 142 -12.04 25.57 3.29
CA MET A 142 -11.11 24.44 3.12
C MET A 142 -10.55 23.96 4.45
N ALA A 143 -10.22 24.85 5.37
CA ALA A 143 -9.73 24.48 6.69
C ALA A 143 -10.80 23.75 7.53
N ALA A 144 -12.03 24.23 7.49
CA ALA A 144 -13.15 23.59 8.20
C ALA A 144 -13.48 22.22 7.60
N GLU A 145 -13.46 22.10 6.27
CA GLU A 145 -13.68 20.84 5.56
C GLU A 145 -12.56 19.83 5.83
N ASP A 146 -11.28 20.29 5.90
CA ASP A 146 -10.14 19.43 6.26
C ASP A 146 -10.31 18.82 7.64
N GLU A 147 -10.69 19.62 8.64
CA GLU A 147 -10.94 19.12 9.99
C GLU A 147 -12.18 18.21 10.04
N SER A 148 -13.23 18.52 9.26
CA SER A 148 -14.42 17.66 9.14
C SER A 148 -14.08 16.28 8.57
N ARG A 149 -13.32 16.23 7.46
CA ARG A 149 -12.87 14.97 6.84
C ARG A 149 -12.00 14.16 7.78
N LYS A 150 -11.11 14.82 8.48
CA LYS A 150 -10.22 14.23 9.48
C LYS A 150 -10.99 13.61 10.64
N GLN A 151 -11.96 14.33 11.21
CA GLN A 151 -12.81 13.82 12.27
C GLN A 151 -13.71 12.67 11.80
N ALA A 152 -14.32 12.80 10.61
CA ALA A 152 -15.12 11.74 10.02
C ALA A 152 -14.32 10.44 9.84
N LEU A 153 -13.07 10.53 9.36
CA LEU A 153 -12.18 9.38 9.26
C LEU A 153 -11.85 8.79 10.64
N HIS A 154 -11.48 9.65 11.59
CA HIS A 154 -11.09 9.20 12.93
C HIS A 154 -12.22 8.48 13.68
N MET A 155 -13.46 8.87 13.42
CA MET A 155 -14.66 8.30 14.07
C MET A 155 -15.33 7.19 13.27
N ASP A 156 -14.86 6.89 12.05
CA ASP A 156 -15.47 5.88 11.19
C ASP A 156 -15.32 4.48 11.81
N PRO A 157 -16.45 3.84 12.20
CA PRO A 157 -16.41 2.57 12.91
C PRO A 157 -15.90 1.42 12.03
N LYS A 158 -16.16 1.47 10.71
CA LYS A 158 -15.70 0.46 9.76
C LYS A 158 -14.18 0.52 9.60
N GLU A 159 -13.65 1.71 9.31
CA GLU A 159 -12.22 1.91 9.10
C GLU A 159 -11.41 1.58 10.37
N ARG A 160 -11.95 1.92 11.53
CA ARG A 160 -11.35 1.57 12.83
C ARG A 160 -11.36 0.07 13.09
N ALA A 161 -12.48 -0.61 12.80
CA ALA A 161 -12.59 -2.06 12.98
C ALA A 161 -11.63 -2.81 12.04
N GLU A 162 -11.53 -2.39 10.77
CA GLU A 162 -10.61 -2.95 9.80
C GLU A 162 -9.15 -2.76 10.24
N ASN A 163 -8.78 -1.55 10.67
CA ASN A 163 -7.42 -1.27 11.16
C ASN A 163 -7.07 -2.11 12.39
N LEU A 164 -8.00 -2.27 13.33
CA LEU A 164 -7.80 -3.10 14.53
C LEU A 164 -7.59 -4.58 14.18
N MET A 165 -8.38 -5.11 13.25
CA MET A 165 -8.26 -6.49 12.77
C MET A 165 -6.89 -6.74 12.16
N ILE A 166 -6.42 -5.85 11.29
CA ILE A 166 -5.10 -5.97 10.67
C ILE A 166 -3.97 -5.80 11.69
N ALA A 167 -4.14 -4.90 12.67
CA ALA A 167 -3.17 -4.76 13.75
C ALA A 167 -2.99 -6.05 14.56
N ASP A 168 -4.07 -6.79 14.80
CA ASP A 168 -4.02 -8.07 15.53
C ASP A 168 -3.34 -9.17 14.71
N LEU A 169 -3.59 -9.22 13.41
CA LEU A 169 -2.87 -10.07 12.47
C LEU A 169 -1.36 -9.86 12.52
N ILE A 170 -0.96 -8.61 12.32
CA ILE A 170 0.46 -8.22 12.32
C ILE A 170 1.11 -8.54 13.65
N ARG A 171 0.39 -8.39 14.77
CA ARG A 171 0.89 -8.83 16.08
C ARG A 171 1.18 -10.33 16.10
N ALA A 172 0.26 -11.15 15.57
CA ALA A 172 0.45 -12.60 15.50
C ALA A 172 1.65 -12.96 14.61
N ASP A 173 1.79 -12.33 13.45
CA ASP A 173 2.93 -12.54 12.54
C ASP A 173 4.25 -12.18 13.20
N LEU A 174 4.34 -11.01 13.83
CA LEU A 174 5.55 -10.58 14.53
C LEU A 174 5.86 -11.46 15.74
N GLN A 175 4.87 -11.99 16.46
CA GLN A 175 5.10 -12.94 17.55
C GLN A 175 5.77 -14.23 17.07
N ALA A 176 5.50 -14.65 15.83
CA ALA A 176 6.14 -15.84 15.25
C ALA A 176 7.64 -15.66 15.00
N VAL A 177 8.15 -14.43 14.88
CA VAL A 177 9.56 -14.13 14.55
C VAL A 177 10.31 -13.37 15.66
N CYS A 178 9.59 -12.71 16.56
CA CYS A 178 10.18 -11.89 17.62
C CYS A 178 10.36 -12.63 18.94
N TYR A 179 11.14 -12.06 19.86
CA TYR A 179 11.22 -12.53 21.23
C TYR A 179 9.85 -12.48 21.91
N PRO A 180 9.50 -13.48 22.73
CA PRO A 180 8.28 -13.43 23.53
C PRO A 180 8.22 -12.16 24.40
N GLY A 181 7.09 -11.47 24.35
CA GLY A 181 6.87 -10.24 25.12
C GLY A 181 7.50 -8.97 24.51
N SER A 182 8.23 -9.05 23.39
CA SER A 182 8.79 -7.87 22.73
C SER A 182 7.83 -7.18 21.75
N VAL A 183 6.77 -7.88 21.32
CA VAL A 183 5.80 -7.30 20.39
C VAL A 183 4.91 -6.31 21.11
N ALA A 184 4.88 -5.09 20.62
CA ALA A 184 4.11 -3.98 21.17
C ALA A 184 3.38 -3.20 20.07
N VAL A 185 2.33 -2.49 20.46
CA VAL A 185 1.58 -1.56 19.59
C VAL A 185 1.73 -0.15 20.16
N PRO A 186 2.85 0.53 19.89
CA PRO A 186 3.10 1.87 20.46
C PRO A 186 2.11 2.92 19.96
N ARG A 187 1.53 2.73 18.78
CA ARG A 187 0.51 3.61 18.20
C ARG A 187 -0.60 2.78 17.58
N LEU A 188 -1.80 2.88 18.11
CA LEU A 188 -2.99 2.18 17.64
C LEU A 188 -3.96 3.16 16.99
N ILE A 189 -4.32 2.92 15.73
CA ILE A 189 -5.31 3.71 14.97
C ILE A 189 -5.03 5.22 15.09
N ALA A 190 -3.76 5.61 14.90
CA ALA A 190 -3.36 6.99 14.97
C ALA A 190 -3.70 7.69 13.64
N LEU A 191 -4.28 8.89 13.74
CA LEU A 191 -4.53 9.71 12.58
C LEU A 191 -3.23 10.41 12.16
N GLU A 192 -2.83 10.21 10.92
CA GLU A 192 -1.70 10.89 10.27
C GLU A 192 -2.20 11.74 9.11
N THR A 193 -1.67 12.96 9.02
CA THR A 193 -2.01 13.91 7.96
C THR A 193 -0.81 14.08 7.03
N TYR A 194 -1.02 13.81 5.76
CA TYR A 194 -0.07 14.02 4.69
C TYR A 194 -0.52 15.19 3.80
N GLU A 195 0.25 15.52 2.79
CA GLU A 195 -0.07 16.63 1.90
C GLU A 195 -1.45 16.47 1.23
N THR A 196 -1.75 15.28 0.76
CA THR A 196 -2.94 14.98 -0.07
C THR A 196 -4.04 14.23 0.66
N VAL A 197 -3.72 13.56 1.77
CA VAL A 197 -4.62 12.63 2.47
C VAL A 197 -4.47 12.66 3.98
N HIS A 198 -5.53 12.28 4.68
CA HIS A 198 -5.51 11.79 6.06
C HIS A 198 -5.58 10.28 6.06
N GLN A 199 -4.85 9.63 6.95
CA GLN A 199 -4.81 8.17 7.06
C GLN A 199 -4.88 7.72 8.53
N LEU A 200 -5.51 6.55 8.77
CA LEU A 200 -5.42 5.85 10.04
C LEU A 200 -4.29 4.81 9.97
N VAL A 201 -3.31 4.98 10.82
CA VAL A 201 -2.08 4.17 10.83
C VAL A 201 -1.90 3.53 12.19
N THR A 202 -1.62 2.23 12.20
CA THR A 202 -1.17 1.52 13.41
C THR A 202 0.31 1.20 13.26
N SER A 203 1.09 1.31 14.33
CA SER A 203 2.47 0.82 14.38
C SER A 203 2.55 -0.39 15.29
N VAL A 204 3.09 -1.48 14.78
CA VAL A 204 3.38 -2.70 15.54
C VAL A 204 4.88 -2.94 15.47
N THR A 205 5.52 -3.08 16.63
CA THR A 205 6.98 -3.23 16.75
C THR A 205 7.33 -4.52 17.47
N GLY A 206 8.58 -4.96 17.30
CA GLY A 206 9.12 -6.12 18.00
C GLY A 206 10.64 -6.22 17.89
N GLN A 207 11.22 -7.21 18.54
CA GLN A 207 12.65 -7.54 18.46
C GLN A 207 12.82 -8.95 17.92
N LEU A 208 13.49 -9.11 16.76
CA LEU A 208 13.74 -10.43 16.17
C LEU A 208 14.54 -11.34 17.10
N ARG A 209 14.18 -12.62 17.06
CA ARG A 209 14.96 -13.66 17.74
C ARG A 209 16.31 -13.89 17.03
N PRO A 210 17.34 -14.37 17.74
CA PRO A 210 18.61 -14.76 17.14
C PRO A 210 18.38 -15.78 16.02
N GLY A 211 19.11 -15.62 14.92
CA GLY A 211 19.02 -16.50 13.76
C GLY A 211 17.87 -16.17 12.80
N ILE A 212 16.98 -15.24 13.13
CA ILE A 212 15.95 -14.73 12.22
C ILE A 212 16.49 -13.45 11.56
N GLY A 213 16.83 -13.52 10.28
CA GLY A 213 17.20 -12.36 9.47
C GLY A 213 16.00 -11.68 8.81
N CYS A 214 16.23 -10.53 8.18
CA CYS A 214 15.16 -9.74 7.54
C CYS A 214 14.38 -10.54 6.46
N VAL A 215 15.05 -11.38 5.68
CA VAL A 215 14.41 -12.20 4.63
C VAL A 215 13.49 -13.25 5.25
N GLU A 216 13.94 -13.91 6.30
CA GLU A 216 13.13 -14.93 7.00
C GLU A 216 11.94 -14.28 7.72
N ALA A 217 12.14 -13.10 8.34
CA ALA A 217 11.06 -12.33 8.94
C ALA A 217 10.03 -11.94 7.87
N ALA A 218 10.47 -11.41 6.71
CA ALA A 218 9.57 -11.05 5.61
C ALA A 218 8.77 -12.26 5.11
N LYS A 219 9.41 -13.44 4.93
CA LYS A 219 8.71 -14.67 4.49
C LYS A 219 7.61 -15.10 5.46
N ARG A 220 7.87 -14.99 6.77
CA ARG A 220 6.91 -15.42 7.81
C ARG A 220 5.78 -14.45 8.05
N CYS A 221 6.00 -13.16 7.76
CA CYS A 221 4.97 -12.12 7.83
C CYS A 221 4.24 -11.90 6.50
N PHE A 222 4.51 -12.72 5.47
CA PHE A 222 3.86 -12.63 4.16
C PHE A 222 2.79 -13.72 4.01
N PRO A 223 1.63 -13.45 3.39
CA PRO A 223 1.21 -12.14 2.85
C PRO A 223 0.83 -11.15 3.97
N PRO A 224 1.03 -9.84 3.75
CA PRO A 224 0.55 -8.82 4.69
C PRO A 224 -0.97 -8.80 4.71
N GLY A 225 -1.51 -8.58 5.89
CA GLY A 225 -2.95 -8.46 6.13
C GLY A 225 -3.60 -7.22 5.49
#